data_db76c37b10d85fa1ced4a9d35a978697
#
_entry.id   db76c37b10d85fa1ced4a9d35a978697
#
_cell.length_a   1.000
_cell.length_b   1.000
_cell.length_c   1.000
_cell.angle_alpha   90.00
_cell.angle_beta   90.00
_cell.angle_gamma   90.00
#
_symmetry.space_group_name_H-M   'P 1'
#
loop_
_entity.id
_entity.type
_entity.pdbx_description
1 polymer ?
#
loop_
_entity_poly.entity_id
_entity_poly.type
_entity_poly.pdbx_seq_one_letter_code
_entity_poly.pdbx_strand_id
1 'polypeptide(L)'
;MTKFNTLILLIALTISGCVSTSQPISPDSLNHYRDTLVDLNVNSIQALTVEYEWNYRNFKERIKTQDRTDPNPLTLRFCGGRYQWKWGDCDADQTETPAFNVIAQSRTDLAMINQAMIDYANFLIQFSTANEGSKENLEAAAKKIGTATKSISSRFGVDLNDDNIG
;
A
#
# COMPACT_ATOMS: atom_id res chain seq x y z
N MET A 1 -2.83 -4.98 -18.44
CA MET A 1 -1.52 -5.51 -18.01
C MET A 1 -0.32 -4.66 -18.43
N THR A 2 -0.34 -3.93 -19.55
CA THR A 2 0.79 -3.13 -20.06
C THR A 2 1.13 -1.87 -19.24
N LYS A 3 0.15 -1.22 -18.59
CA LYS A 3 0.37 0.03 -17.82
C LYS A 3 1.09 -0.19 -16.48
N PHE A 4 0.96 -1.37 -15.90
CA PHE A 4 1.61 -1.72 -14.62
C PHE A 4 3.11 -1.95 -14.79
N ASN A 5 3.50 -2.59 -15.89
CA ASN A 5 4.92 -2.81 -16.22
C ASN A 5 5.69 -1.50 -16.50
N THR A 6 5.01 -0.47 -17.04
CA THR A 6 5.64 0.83 -17.32
C THR A 6 5.94 1.60 -16.03
N LEU A 7 5.08 1.47 -15.01
CA LEU A 7 5.29 2.12 -13.71
C LEU A 7 6.47 1.50 -12.95
N ILE A 8 6.57 0.16 -12.96
CA ILE A 8 7.68 -0.56 -12.33
C ILE A 8 9.01 -0.23 -13.03
N LEU A 9 9.01 -0.10 -14.35
CA LEU A 9 10.19 0.27 -15.12
C LEU A 9 10.68 1.70 -14.80
N LEU A 10 9.75 2.64 -14.59
CA LEU A 10 10.07 4.02 -14.20
C LEU A 10 10.69 4.10 -12.80
N ILE A 11 10.20 3.30 -11.86
CA ILE A 11 10.75 3.22 -10.49
C ILE A 11 12.14 2.58 -10.52
N ALA A 12 12.35 1.54 -11.32
CA ALA A 12 13.66 0.89 -11.46
C ALA A 12 14.72 1.82 -12.10
N LEU A 13 14.35 2.65 -13.07
CA LEU A 13 15.25 3.62 -13.70
C LEU A 13 15.70 4.76 -12.79
N THR A 14 14.89 5.15 -11.79
CA THR A 14 15.29 6.18 -10.82
C THR A 14 16.27 5.65 -9.78
N ILE A 15 16.30 4.34 -9.53
CA ILE A 15 17.23 3.70 -8.59
C ILE A 15 18.62 3.49 -9.22
N SER A 16 18.71 3.28 -10.53
CA SER A 16 19.98 3.03 -11.25
C SER A 16 20.83 4.27 -11.50
N GLY A 17 20.33 5.47 -11.24
CA GLY A 17 21.05 6.74 -11.48
C GLY A 17 22.09 7.14 -10.42
N CYS A 18 22.28 6.39 -9.34
CA CYS A 18 23.11 6.81 -8.21
C CYS A 18 24.36 5.96 -7.95
N VAL A 19 24.89 5.26 -8.96
CA VAL A 19 26.13 4.49 -8.78
C VAL A 19 27.27 5.12 -9.57
N SER A 20 27.82 6.22 -9.10
CA SER A 20 29.19 6.61 -9.46
C SER A 20 29.83 7.75 -8.66
N THR A 21 29.56 7.86 -7.36
CA THR A 21 30.47 8.62 -6.49
C THR A 21 30.60 7.90 -5.17
N SER A 22 31.82 7.51 -4.84
CA SER A 22 32.22 6.91 -3.56
C SER A 22 32.13 7.87 -2.36
N GLN A 23 31.30 8.89 -2.44
CA GLN A 23 31.03 9.74 -1.29
C GLN A 23 29.97 9.09 -0.40
N PRO A 24 30.24 8.91 0.90
CA PRO A 24 29.25 8.40 1.82
C PRO A 24 28.03 9.33 1.79
N ILE A 25 26.83 8.73 1.66
CA ILE A 25 25.59 9.50 1.72
C ILE A 25 25.52 10.17 3.09
N SER A 26 25.37 11.51 3.10
CA SER A 26 25.34 12.25 4.36
C SER A 26 24.10 11.89 5.17
N PRO A 27 24.19 11.81 6.51
CA PRO A 27 23.01 11.60 7.37
C PRO A 27 21.90 12.62 7.13
N ASP A 28 22.25 13.87 6.77
CA ASP A 28 21.29 14.93 6.46
C ASP A 28 20.48 14.61 5.20
N SER A 29 21.12 14.09 4.16
CA SER A 29 20.42 13.66 2.93
C SER A 29 19.46 12.51 3.21
N LEU A 30 19.84 11.56 4.07
CA LEU A 30 18.98 10.47 4.47
C LEU A 30 17.80 10.93 5.34
N ASN A 31 18.01 11.88 6.24
CA ASN A 31 16.94 12.51 7.01
C ASN A 31 15.94 13.23 6.09
N HIS A 32 16.44 14.03 5.14
CA HIS A 32 15.58 14.70 4.16
C HIS A 32 14.77 13.72 3.32
N TYR A 33 15.39 12.61 2.89
CA TYR A 33 14.70 11.54 2.18
C TYR A 33 13.59 10.91 3.02
N ARG A 34 13.87 10.56 4.29
CA ARG A 34 12.86 10.04 5.22
C ARG A 34 11.70 11.02 5.39
N ASP A 35 11.98 12.30 5.62
CA ASP A 35 10.95 13.32 5.84
C ASP A 35 10.06 13.49 4.59
N THR A 36 10.65 13.44 3.39
CA THR A 36 9.91 13.42 2.13
C THR A 36 8.99 12.20 2.01
N LEU A 37 9.44 11.03 2.46
CA LEU A 37 8.59 9.82 2.48
C LEU A 37 7.43 9.95 3.49
N VAL A 38 7.67 10.57 4.63
CA VAL A 38 6.61 10.85 5.63
C VAL A 38 5.56 11.79 5.04
N ASP A 39 5.97 12.87 4.41
CA ASP A 39 5.06 13.82 3.76
C ASP A 39 4.28 13.15 2.61
N LEU A 40 4.94 12.34 1.79
CA LEU A 40 4.30 11.57 0.73
C LEU A 40 3.24 10.63 1.31
N ASN A 41 3.54 9.94 2.41
CA ASN A 41 2.60 9.05 3.08
C ASN A 41 1.36 9.82 3.54
N VAL A 42 1.53 10.93 4.24
CA VAL A 42 0.42 11.75 4.75
C VAL A 42 -0.45 12.25 3.60
N ASN A 43 0.16 12.84 2.57
CA ASN A 43 -0.58 13.44 1.46
C ASN A 43 -1.32 12.39 0.62
N SER A 44 -0.70 11.24 0.36
CA SER A 44 -1.31 10.17 -0.43
C SER A 44 -2.48 9.51 0.32
N ILE A 45 -2.35 9.28 1.63
CA ILE A 45 -3.44 8.75 2.45
C ILE A 45 -4.60 9.75 2.55
N GLN A 46 -4.30 11.05 2.67
CA GLN A 46 -5.33 12.09 2.68
C GLN A 46 -6.10 12.15 1.35
N ALA A 47 -5.40 12.10 0.21
CA ALA A 47 -6.03 12.08 -1.11
C ALA A 47 -6.98 10.86 -1.26
N LEU A 48 -6.52 9.66 -0.90
CA LEU A 48 -7.36 8.45 -0.93
C LEU A 48 -8.53 8.51 0.06
N THR A 49 -8.38 9.23 1.18
CA THR A 49 -9.48 9.44 2.14
C THR A 49 -10.57 10.30 1.53
N VAL A 50 -10.21 11.40 0.87
CA VAL A 50 -11.18 12.27 0.16
C VAL A 50 -11.91 11.49 -0.94
N GLU A 51 -11.17 10.71 -1.72
CA GLU A 51 -11.74 9.88 -2.78
C GLU A 51 -12.68 8.80 -2.22
N TYR A 52 -12.29 8.15 -1.12
CA TYR A 52 -13.15 7.20 -0.40
C TYR A 52 -14.47 7.84 0.03
N GLU A 53 -14.42 9.00 0.69
CA GLU A 53 -15.62 9.68 1.18
C GLU A 53 -16.54 10.11 0.04
N TRP A 54 -15.99 10.57 -1.09
CA TRP A 54 -16.76 10.93 -2.26
C TRP A 54 -17.46 9.71 -2.86
N ASN A 55 -16.74 8.61 -3.08
CA ASN A 55 -17.30 7.37 -3.61
C ASN A 55 -18.33 6.74 -2.66
N TYR A 56 -18.10 6.79 -1.35
CA TYR A 56 -19.05 6.31 -0.35
C TYR A 56 -20.35 7.11 -0.36
N ARG A 57 -20.27 8.43 -0.42
CA ARG A 57 -21.47 9.30 -0.52
C ARG A 57 -22.26 9.02 -1.80
N ASN A 58 -21.59 8.94 -2.94
CA ASN A 58 -22.25 8.64 -4.22
C ASN A 58 -22.91 7.25 -4.21
N PHE A 59 -22.24 6.26 -3.67
CA PHE A 59 -22.81 4.93 -3.52
C PHE A 59 -24.06 4.95 -2.62
N LYS A 60 -24.01 5.64 -1.49
CA LYS A 60 -25.12 5.79 -0.56
C LYS A 60 -26.33 6.49 -1.21
N GLU A 61 -26.09 7.53 -1.99
CA GLU A 61 -27.17 8.21 -2.73
C GLU A 61 -27.77 7.30 -3.81
N ARG A 62 -26.95 6.53 -4.53
CA ARG A 62 -27.43 5.53 -5.49
C ARG A 62 -28.34 4.50 -4.83
N ILE A 63 -27.97 3.98 -3.67
CA ILE A 63 -28.80 3.03 -2.92
C ILE A 63 -30.14 3.66 -2.47
N LYS A 64 -30.14 4.92 -2.06
CA LYS A 64 -31.37 5.62 -1.65
C LYS A 64 -32.34 5.90 -2.81
N THR A 65 -31.76 6.17 -3.99
CA THR A 65 -32.53 6.58 -5.18
C THR A 65 -32.88 5.42 -6.09
N GLN A 66 -32.39 4.20 -5.78
CA GLN A 66 -32.79 3.03 -6.57
C GLN A 66 -34.31 2.80 -6.52
N ASP A 67 -34.85 2.31 -7.63
CA ASP A 67 -36.29 2.03 -7.74
C ASP A 67 -36.69 0.92 -6.77
N ARG A 68 -37.66 1.21 -5.91
CA ARG A 68 -38.18 0.24 -4.93
C ARG A 68 -39.03 -0.86 -5.57
N THR A 69 -39.42 -0.65 -6.83
CA THR A 69 -40.16 -1.65 -7.62
C THR A 69 -39.24 -2.57 -8.42
N ASP A 70 -37.92 -2.32 -8.40
CA ASP A 70 -36.94 -3.21 -9.02
C ASP A 70 -37.04 -4.59 -8.37
N PRO A 71 -37.28 -5.66 -9.12
CA PRO A 71 -37.34 -7.03 -8.59
C PRO A 71 -35.99 -7.50 -8.03
N ASN A 72 -34.89 -6.88 -8.46
CA ASN A 72 -33.54 -7.24 -8.04
C ASN A 72 -32.75 -6.01 -7.50
N PRO A 73 -33.19 -5.39 -6.40
CA PRO A 73 -32.49 -4.21 -5.88
C PRO A 73 -31.09 -4.60 -5.35
N LEU A 74 -30.14 -3.67 -5.50
CA LEU A 74 -28.83 -3.82 -4.89
C LEU A 74 -28.94 -3.73 -3.36
N THR A 75 -28.64 -4.79 -2.65
CA THR A 75 -28.72 -4.87 -1.20
C THR A 75 -27.48 -5.51 -0.60
N LEU A 76 -27.20 -5.19 0.67
CA LEU A 76 -26.17 -5.87 1.43
C LEU A 76 -26.75 -7.17 2.00
N ARG A 77 -26.24 -8.30 1.54
CA ARG A 77 -26.70 -9.64 1.94
C ARG A 77 -25.59 -10.44 2.60
N PHE A 78 -25.96 -11.30 3.51
CA PHE A 78 -25.05 -12.27 4.12
C PHE A 78 -25.09 -13.58 3.31
N CYS A 79 -24.08 -13.78 2.47
CA CYS A 79 -23.99 -14.90 1.53
C CYS A 79 -22.65 -15.62 1.70
N GLY A 80 -22.69 -16.95 1.84
CA GLY A 80 -21.47 -17.75 1.95
C GLY A 80 -20.56 -17.37 3.13
N GLY A 81 -21.16 -17.00 4.29
CA GLY A 81 -20.42 -16.67 5.50
C GLY A 81 -19.87 -15.22 5.54
N ARG A 82 -20.19 -14.36 4.58
CA ARG A 82 -19.74 -12.97 4.52
C ARG A 82 -20.80 -12.03 3.97
N TYR A 83 -20.72 -10.73 4.32
CA TYR A 83 -21.57 -9.70 3.73
C TYR A 83 -21.07 -9.30 2.34
N GLN A 84 -22.00 -9.24 1.38
CA GLN A 84 -21.74 -8.88 -0.01
C GLN A 84 -22.86 -7.98 -0.53
N TRP A 85 -22.49 -7.00 -1.40
CA TRP A 85 -23.48 -6.26 -2.17
C TRP A 85 -23.90 -7.09 -3.37
N LYS A 86 -25.18 -7.44 -3.41
CA LYS A 86 -25.78 -8.33 -4.42
C LYS A 86 -26.97 -7.66 -5.09
N TRP A 87 -27.08 -7.86 -6.38
CA TRP A 87 -28.29 -7.64 -7.14
C TRP A 87 -29.16 -8.90 -7.01
N GLY A 88 -30.33 -8.77 -6.38
CA GLY A 88 -31.18 -9.95 -6.12
C GLY A 88 -30.73 -10.82 -4.97
N ASP A 89 -30.88 -12.15 -5.09
CA ASP A 89 -30.60 -13.11 -4.03
C ASP A 89 -29.13 -13.58 -3.97
N CYS A 90 -28.79 -14.37 -2.95
CA CYS A 90 -27.42 -14.90 -2.77
C CYS A 90 -26.95 -15.77 -3.94
N ASP A 91 -27.86 -16.45 -4.61
CA ASP A 91 -27.57 -17.33 -5.76
C ASP A 91 -27.35 -16.54 -7.07
N ALA A 92 -27.65 -15.25 -7.07
CA ALA A 92 -27.39 -14.40 -8.24
C ALA A 92 -25.88 -14.22 -8.46
N ASP A 93 -25.42 -14.39 -9.70
CA ASP A 93 -24.00 -14.23 -10.07
C ASP A 93 -23.47 -12.79 -9.94
N GLN A 94 -24.37 -11.81 -9.90
CA GLN A 94 -24.03 -10.41 -9.88
C GLN A 94 -23.70 -9.90 -8.48
N THR A 95 -22.40 -9.92 -8.17
CA THR A 95 -21.85 -9.28 -6.96
C THR A 95 -21.25 -7.92 -7.34
N GLU A 96 -21.58 -6.89 -6.57
CA GLU A 96 -20.97 -5.58 -6.74
C GLU A 96 -19.90 -5.35 -5.67
N THR A 97 -18.71 -4.96 -6.10
CA THR A 97 -17.68 -4.42 -5.22
C THR A 97 -17.69 -2.90 -5.33
N PRO A 98 -18.28 -2.18 -4.37
CA PRO A 98 -18.31 -0.71 -4.44
C PRO A 98 -16.91 -0.11 -4.51
N ALA A 99 -16.73 0.93 -5.31
CA ALA A 99 -15.43 1.58 -5.52
C ALA A 99 -14.77 2.02 -4.20
N PHE A 100 -15.55 2.47 -3.22
CA PHE A 100 -15.02 2.86 -1.92
C PHE A 100 -14.36 1.70 -1.15
N ASN A 101 -14.78 0.44 -1.35
CA ASN A 101 -14.12 -0.71 -0.76
C ASN A 101 -12.74 -0.95 -1.38
N VAL A 102 -12.63 -0.78 -2.70
CA VAL A 102 -11.35 -0.88 -3.42
C VAL A 102 -10.41 0.24 -2.95
N ILE A 103 -10.92 1.46 -2.80
CA ILE A 103 -10.13 2.61 -2.32
C ILE A 103 -9.67 2.40 -0.87
N ALA A 104 -10.54 1.89 0.01
CA ALA A 104 -10.18 1.55 1.38
C ALA A 104 -9.04 0.52 1.44
N GLN A 105 -9.10 -0.49 0.59
CA GLN A 105 -8.06 -1.49 0.45
C GLN A 105 -6.74 -0.86 -0.05
N SER A 106 -6.81 -0.08 -1.13
CA SER A 106 -5.65 0.62 -1.71
C SER A 106 -4.98 1.56 -0.71
N ARG A 107 -5.78 2.26 0.12
CA ARG A 107 -5.26 3.10 1.21
C ARG A 107 -4.45 2.30 2.22
N THR A 108 -4.96 1.13 2.62
CA THR A 108 -4.26 0.24 3.56
C THR A 108 -2.96 -0.28 2.97
N ASP A 109 -3.00 -0.73 1.71
CA ASP A 109 -1.85 -1.28 1.00
C ASP A 109 -0.77 -0.20 0.80
N LEU A 110 -1.16 1.01 0.42
CA LEU A 110 -0.24 2.13 0.25
C LEU A 110 0.39 2.57 1.58
N ALA A 111 -0.39 2.64 2.66
CA ALA A 111 0.14 2.95 3.98
C ALA A 111 1.19 1.94 4.44
N MET A 112 0.98 0.66 4.17
CA MET A 112 1.93 -0.41 4.50
C MET A 112 3.23 -0.28 3.68
N ILE A 113 3.13 0.00 2.39
CA ILE A 113 4.30 0.20 1.51
C ILE A 113 5.10 1.42 1.96
N ASN A 114 4.43 2.56 2.17
CA ASN A 114 5.08 3.79 2.60
C ASN A 114 5.76 3.62 3.97
N GLN A 115 5.13 2.91 4.91
CA GLN A 115 5.74 2.63 6.20
C GLN A 115 7.01 1.79 6.07
N ALA A 116 7.01 0.78 5.19
CA ALA A 116 8.21 -0.02 4.93
C ALA A 116 9.36 0.81 4.33
N MET A 117 9.04 1.77 3.45
CA MET A 117 10.04 2.70 2.89
C MET A 117 10.60 3.63 3.96
N ILE A 118 9.76 4.14 4.86
CA ILE A 118 10.19 4.97 6.00
C ILE A 118 11.09 4.15 6.96
N ASP A 119 10.70 2.92 7.25
CA ASP A 119 11.51 2.01 8.08
C ASP A 119 12.87 1.70 7.45
N TYR A 120 12.91 1.55 6.12
CA TYR A 120 14.16 1.40 5.39
C TYR A 120 15.04 2.66 5.45
N ALA A 121 14.46 3.85 5.27
CA ALA A 121 15.18 5.10 5.42
C ALA A 121 15.77 5.26 6.83
N ASN A 122 15.01 4.92 7.86
CA ASN A 122 15.48 4.92 9.25
C ASN A 122 16.63 3.93 9.48
N PHE A 123 16.58 2.75 8.85
CA PHE A 123 17.69 1.79 8.89
C PHE A 123 18.96 2.38 8.27
N LEU A 124 18.85 3.01 7.09
CA LEU A 124 20.00 3.64 6.43
C LEU A 124 20.61 4.76 7.28
N ILE A 125 19.78 5.58 7.95
CA ILE A 125 20.25 6.62 8.87
C ILE A 125 21.02 5.99 10.04
N GLN A 126 20.46 4.96 10.68
CA GLN A 126 21.13 4.24 11.77
C GLN A 126 22.42 3.61 11.30
N PHE A 127 22.43 3.00 10.12
CA PHE A 127 23.63 2.40 9.53
C PHE A 127 24.73 3.45 9.26
N SER A 128 24.37 4.62 8.71
CA SER A 128 25.31 5.69 8.40
C SER A 128 25.93 6.35 9.64
N THR A 129 25.24 6.26 10.79
CA THR A 129 25.68 6.84 12.07
C THR A 129 26.18 5.79 13.07
N ALA A 130 26.19 4.51 12.68
CA ALA A 130 26.51 3.40 13.57
C ALA A 130 27.99 3.43 13.99
N ASN A 131 28.20 3.42 15.30
CA ASN A 131 29.48 3.06 15.93
C ASN A 131 29.45 1.60 16.37
N GLU A 132 30.60 1.06 16.79
CA GLU A 132 30.74 -0.38 17.18
C GLU A 132 29.73 -0.90 18.21
N GLY A 133 29.08 -0.02 19.00
CA GLY A 133 28.02 -0.38 19.96
C GLY A 133 26.59 -0.43 19.38
N SER A 134 26.40 -0.18 18.08
CA SER A 134 25.07 -0.07 17.45
C SER A 134 24.57 -1.35 16.80
N LYS A 135 25.27 -2.47 16.94
CA LYS A 135 24.97 -3.74 16.25
C LYS A 135 23.54 -4.24 16.53
N GLU A 136 23.14 -4.25 17.81
CA GLU A 136 21.79 -4.70 18.21
C GLU A 136 20.68 -3.85 17.59
N ASN A 137 20.87 -2.54 17.52
CA ASN A 137 19.91 -1.62 16.90
C ASN A 137 19.78 -1.86 15.39
N LEU A 138 20.91 -2.15 14.71
CA LEU A 138 20.92 -2.48 13.29
C LEU A 138 20.25 -3.82 13.01
N GLU A 139 20.49 -4.84 13.83
CA GLU A 139 19.82 -6.13 13.72
C GLU A 139 18.31 -6.01 13.93
N ALA A 140 17.87 -5.22 14.92
CA ALA A 140 16.46 -4.96 15.18
C ALA A 140 15.78 -4.23 13.99
N ALA A 141 16.45 -3.23 13.44
CA ALA A 141 15.96 -2.47 12.28
C ALA A 141 15.92 -3.35 11.02
N ALA A 142 16.93 -4.15 10.75
CA ALA A 142 16.96 -5.11 9.64
C ALA A 142 15.83 -6.15 9.76
N LYS A 143 15.58 -6.68 10.96
CA LYS A 143 14.47 -7.59 11.23
C LYS A 143 13.10 -6.93 10.96
N LYS A 144 12.94 -5.67 11.35
CA LYS A 144 11.70 -4.92 11.10
C LYS A 144 11.44 -4.77 9.60
N ILE A 145 12.45 -4.42 8.81
CA ILE A 145 12.36 -4.33 7.34
C ILE A 145 12.01 -5.69 6.75
N GLY A 146 12.68 -6.76 7.16
CA GLY A 146 12.40 -8.12 6.69
C GLY A 146 10.95 -8.53 6.96
N THR A 147 10.41 -8.19 8.13
CA THR A 147 9.00 -8.44 8.48
C THR A 147 8.04 -7.65 7.60
N ALA A 148 8.32 -6.36 7.38
CA ALA A 148 7.51 -5.50 6.51
C ALA A 148 7.53 -6.01 5.06
N THR A 149 8.69 -6.38 4.55
CA THR A 149 8.85 -6.94 3.20
C THR A 149 8.07 -8.24 3.02
N LYS A 150 8.11 -9.15 3.99
CA LYS A 150 7.33 -10.39 3.98
C LYS A 150 5.81 -10.11 4.00
N SER A 151 5.38 -9.15 4.78
CA SER A 151 3.96 -8.74 4.83
C SER A 151 3.48 -8.19 3.50
N ILE A 152 4.27 -7.32 2.85
CA ILE A 152 3.98 -6.78 1.52
C ILE A 152 3.95 -7.89 0.49
N SER A 153 4.96 -8.74 0.46
CA SER A 153 5.07 -9.89 -0.45
C SER A 153 3.85 -10.81 -0.36
N SER A 154 3.49 -11.22 0.85
CA SER A 154 2.29 -12.01 1.12
C SER A 154 1.00 -11.33 0.62
N ARG A 155 0.91 -10.02 0.78
CA ARG A 155 -0.26 -9.22 0.39
C ARG A 155 -0.45 -9.15 -1.11
N PHE A 156 0.65 -9.04 -1.87
CA PHE A 156 0.63 -8.91 -3.32
C PHE A 156 0.84 -10.24 -4.06
N GLY A 157 0.93 -11.37 -3.34
CA GLY A 157 1.14 -12.68 -3.92
C GLY A 157 2.51 -12.82 -4.61
N VAL A 158 3.50 -12.03 -4.18
CA VAL A 158 4.87 -12.12 -4.66
C VAL A 158 5.61 -13.08 -3.74
N ASP A 159 6.04 -14.21 -4.25
CA ASP A 159 6.85 -15.18 -3.50
C ASP A 159 8.30 -14.71 -3.51
N LEU A 160 8.74 -14.13 -2.39
CA LEU A 160 10.15 -13.81 -2.18
C LEU A 160 10.82 -15.06 -1.63
N ASN A 161 11.19 -15.99 -2.49
CA ASN A 161 12.05 -17.10 -2.10
C ASN A 161 13.41 -16.54 -1.70
N ASP A 162 13.91 -17.00 -0.56
CA ASP A 162 15.22 -16.60 0.02
C ASP A 162 16.40 -16.84 -0.96
N ASP A 163 16.18 -17.64 -2.01
CA ASP A 163 17.19 -17.99 -3.03
C ASP A 163 17.49 -16.86 -4.05
N ASN A 164 16.70 -15.76 -4.04
CA ASN A 164 16.88 -14.63 -4.96
C ASN A 164 17.49 -13.38 -4.32
N ILE A 165 17.91 -13.44 -3.07
CA ILE A 165 18.61 -12.36 -2.36
C ILE A 165 20.07 -12.79 -2.14
N GLY A 166 20.81 -12.86 -3.24
CA GLY A 166 22.24 -13.07 -3.27
C GLY A 166 22.99 -11.84 -3.73
#